data_efacbbbd05746ba0f46a8aacb5594ec9
#
_entry.id   efacbbbd05746ba0f46a8aacb5594ec9
#
_cell.length_a   1.000
_cell.length_b   1.000
_cell.length_c   1.000
_cell.angle_alpha   90.00
_cell.angle_beta   90.00
_cell.angle_gamma   90.00
#
_symmetry.space_group_name_H-M   'P 1'
#
loop_
_entity.id
_entity.type
_entity.pdbx_description
1 polymer ?
#
loop_
_entity_poly.entity_id
_entity_poly.type
_entity_poly.pdbx_seq_one_letter_code
_entity_poly.pdbx_strand_id
1 'polypeptide(L)'
;MNGELIIEDIIVGDGAEAENNSVITVNYTGWLRDGTKFDSSLNPGREPFRFTLGAGQVIKGWDEGVAGMKVGGKRKLTIPPIMGYGNRDMHVIPANATLVFEVELLVVE
;
A
#
# COMPACT_ATOMS: atom_id res chain seq x y z
N MET A 1 18.53 7.73 4.24
CA MET A 1 18.68 6.92 3.07
C MET A 1 17.38 6.68 2.40
N ASN A 2 17.42 6.52 1.13
CA ASN A 2 16.21 6.50 0.33
C ASN A 2 15.78 5.10 -0.08
N GLY A 3 16.37 4.07 0.52
CA GLY A 3 16.13 2.70 0.09
C GLY A 3 15.30 1.86 1.03
N GLU A 4 14.74 2.44 2.08
CA GLU A 4 14.04 1.67 3.10
C GLU A 4 12.54 1.89 3.06
N LEU A 5 11.81 0.78 3.19
CA LEU A 5 10.37 0.82 3.43
C LEU A 5 10.14 1.15 4.90
N ILE A 6 9.31 2.17 5.15
CA ILE A 6 8.93 2.55 6.50
C ILE A 6 7.49 2.16 6.73
N ILE A 7 7.23 1.39 7.77
CA ILE A 7 5.91 0.88 8.11
C ILE A 7 5.50 1.46 9.45
N GLU A 8 4.34 2.13 9.49
CA GLU A 8 3.81 2.70 10.73
C GLU A 8 2.38 2.21 10.92
N ASP A 9 2.11 1.53 12.03
CA ASP A 9 0.74 1.11 12.35
C ASP A 9 0.00 2.29 12.96
N ILE A 10 -1.03 2.75 12.28
CA ILE A 10 -1.93 3.79 12.81
C ILE A 10 -2.95 3.14 13.72
N ILE A 11 -3.53 2.03 13.27
CA ILE A 11 -4.47 1.22 14.03
C ILE A 11 -4.03 -0.22 13.87
N VAL A 12 -3.86 -0.93 14.99
CA VAL A 12 -3.60 -2.36 14.96
C VAL A 12 -4.94 -3.07 15.02
N GLY A 13 -5.29 -3.80 13.98
CA GLY A 13 -6.53 -4.55 13.96
C GLY A 13 -6.47 -5.78 14.85
N ASP A 14 -7.62 -6.41 15.06
CA ASP A 14 -7.70 -7.62 15.86
C ASP A 14 -8.30 -8.79 15.09
N GLY A 15 -8.52 -8.64 13.80
CA GLY A 15 -9.04 -9.71 12.96
C GLY A 15 -7.95 -10.59 12.38
N ALA A 16 -8.29 -11.31 11.32
CA ALA A 16 -7.37 -12.25 10.66
C ALA A 16 -6.14 -11.51 10.13
N GLU A 17 -5.01 -12.19 10.18
CA GLU A 17 -3.73 -11.61 9.75
C GLU A 17 -3.48 -11.90 8.28
N ALA A 18 -3.01 -10.89 7.54
CA ALA A 18 -2.62 -11.03 6.15
C ALA A 18 -1.25 -11.68 6.06
N GLU A 19 -1.18 -12.80 5.36
CA GLU A 19 0.06 -13.56 5.17
C GLU A 19 0.34 -13.69 3.68
N ASN A 20 1.57 -14.06 3.34
CA ASN A 20 1.90 -14.33 1.95
C ASN A 20 0.95 -15.38 1.39
N ASN A 21 0.49 -15.13 0.17
CA ASN A 21 -0.47 -15.95 -0.56
C ASN A 21 -1.92 -15.78 -0.11
N SER A 22 -2.18 -14.95 0.89
CA SER A 22 -3.56 -14.60 1.25
C SER A 22 -4.16 -13.70 0.16
N VAL A 23 -5.43 -13.97 -0.16
CA VAL A 23 -6.20 -13.03 -0.99
C VAL A 23 -6.83 -12.02 -0.03
N ILE A 24 -6.53 -10.76 -0.22
CA ILE A 24 -6.94 -9.71 0.71
C ILE A 24 -7.66 -8.59 -0.03
N THR A 25 -8.48 -7.85 0.71
CA THR A 25 -9.19 -6.67 0.20
C THR A 25 -8.83 -5.49 1.09
N VAL A 26 -8.43 -4.39 0.48
CA VAL A 26 -7.99 -3.19 1.19
C VAL A 26 -8.66 -1.95 0.63
N ASN A 27 -8.82 -0.94 1.48
CA ASN A 27 -8.96 0.44 1.01
C ASN A 27 -7.62 1.13 1.15
N TYR A 28 -7.32 2.05 0.24
CA TYR A 28 -6.05 2.75 0.27
C TYR A 28 -6.17 4.15 -0.30
N THR A 29 -5.24 5.01 0.11
CA THR A 29 -5.01 6.31 -0.50
C THR A 29 -3.50 6.50 -0.62
N GLY A 30 -3.06 7.02 -1.75
CA GLY A 30 -1.64 7.24 -2.02
C GLY A 30 -1.35 8.70 -2.31
N TRP A 31 -0.24 9.18 -1.77
CA TRP A 31 0.25 10.55 -1.96
C TRP A 31 1.71 10.52 -2.38
N LEU A 32 2.11 11.56 -3.09
CA LEU A 32 3.52 11.89 -3.26
C LEU A 32 4.04 12.54 -1.98
N ARG A 33 5.36 12.65 -1.85
CA ARG A 33 5.94 13.26 -0.65
C ARG A 33 5.51 14.70 -0.43
N ASP A 34 5.19 15.42 -1.51
CA ASP A 34 4.73 16.79 -1.41
C ASP A 34 3.27 16.92 -0.98
N GLY A 35 2.60 15.79 -0.75
CA GLY A 35 1.20 15.78 -0.32
C GLY A 35 0.20 15.64 -1.45
N THR A 36 0.65 15.57 -2.69
CA THR A 36 -0.26 15.41 -3.83
C THR A 36 -0.86 14.00 -3.82
N LYS A 37 -2.18 13.91 -3.70
CA LYS A 37 -2.88 12.62 -3.77
C LYS A 37 -2.94 12.17 -5.23
N PHE A 38 -2.46 10.95 -5.50
CA PHE A 38 -2.45 10.45 -6.88
C PHE A 38 -3.42 9.31 -7.10
N ASP A 39 -3.91 8.65 -6.06
CA ASP A 39 -4.86 7.56 -6.22
C ASP A 39 -5.54 7.26 -4.89
N SER A 40 -6.76 6.69 -4.96
CA SER A 40 -7.48 6.24 -3.76
C SER A 40 -8.62 5.32 -4.18
N SER A 41 -8.77 4.21 -3.49
CA SER A 41 -9.91 3.33 -3.67
C SER A 41 -11.20 3.97 -3.14
N LEU A 42 -11.07 5.05 -2.36
CA LEU A 42 -12.21 5.76 -1.78
C LEU A 42 -12.79 6.84 -2.71
N ASN A 43 -12.15 7.07 -3.87
CA ASN A 43 -12.67 8.02 -4.85
C ASN A 43 -14.03 7.55 -5.36
N PRO A 44 -14.93 8.48 -5.73
CA PRO A 44 -16.25 8.10 -6.26
C PRO A 44 -16.12 7.14 -7.44
N GLY A 45 -16.93 6.10 -7.46
CA GLY A 45 -16.91 5.09 -8.52
C GLY A 45 -15.84 4.03 -8.38
N ARG A 46 -15.02 4.12 -7.34
CA ARG A 46 -13.99 3.11 -7.07
C ARG A 46 -14.47 2.14 -6.01
N GLU A 47 -13.86 0.97 -5.98
CA GLU A 47 -14.17 -0.09 -5.01
C GLU A 47 -12.90 -0.46 -4.27
N PRO A 48 -13.04 -1.11 -3.10
CA PRO A 48 -11.88 -1.66 -2.42
C PRO A 48 -11.09 -2.59 -3.35
N PHE A 49 -9.81 -2.66 -3.15
CA PHE A 49 -8.89 -3.36 -4.04
C PHE A 49 -8.59 -4.74 -3.48
N ARG A 50 -8.78 -5.77 -4.31
CA ARG A 50 -8.57 -7.17 -3.95
C ARG A 50 -7.36 -7.70 -4.72
N PHE A 51 -6.43 -8.33 -4.01
CA PHE A 51 -5.23 -8.89 -4.65
C PHE A 51 -4.65 -10.01 -3.78
N THR A 52 -3.75 -10.80 -4.37
CA THR A 52 -3.03 -11.84 -3.63
C THR A 52 -1.71 -11.25 -3.12
N LEU A 53 -1.56 -11.27 -1.80
CA LEU A 53 -0.39 -10.69 -1.15
C LEU A 53 0.85 -11.56 -1.42
N GLY A 54 1.95 -10.91 -1.77
CA GLY A 54 3.21 -11.60 -2.03
C GLY A 54 3.35 -12.19 -3.41
N ALA A 55 2.36 -12.03 -4.29
CA ALA A 55 2.36 -12.65 -5.61
C ALA A 55 2.90 -11.75 -6.72
N GLY A 56 3.40 -10.56 -6.39
CA GLY A 56 3.92 -9.63 -7.38
C GLY A 56 2.84 -8.91 -8.17
N GLN A 57 1.60 -8.92 -7.69
CA GLN A 57 0.49 -8.25 -8.38
C GLN A 57 0.48 -6.75 -8.11
N VAL A 58 1.21 -6.31 -7.10
CA VAL A 58 1.29 -4.92 -6.65
C VAL A 58 2.76 -4.54 -6.50
N ILE A 59 3.05 -3.27 -6.27
CA ILE A 59 4.42 -2.83 -6.05
C ILE A 59 5.01 -3.53 -4.83
N LYS A 60 6.32 -3.68 -4.82
CA LYS A 60 7.02 -4.45 -3.79
C LYS A 60 6.78 -3.89 -2.39
N GLY A 61 6.68 -2.57 -2.27
CA GLY A 61 6.41 -1.93 -0.99
C GLY A 61 5.09 -2.36 -0.37
N TRP A 62 4.10 -2.70 -1.20
CA TRP A 62 2.83 -3.24 -0.72
C TRP A 62 2.97 -4.71 -0.32
N ASP A 63 3.60 -5.53 -1.17
CA ASP A 63 3.75 -6.96 -0.85
C ASP A 63 4.51 -7.14 0.47
N GLU A 64 5.48 -6.29 0.75
CA GLU A 64 6.24 -6.37 2.00
C GLU A 64 5.59 -5.57 3.13
N GLY A 65 4.97 -4.43 2.80
CA GLY A 65 4.46 -3.52 3.83
C GLY A 65 3.11 -3.92 4.40
N VAL A 66 2.28 -4.62 3.65
CA VAL A 66 0.94 -5.03 4.11
C VAL A 66 1.00 -6.36 4.85
N ALA A 67 2.02 -7.18 4.61
CA ALA A 67 2.16 -8.46 5.30
C ALA A 67 2.17 -8.23 6.81
N GLY A 68 1.39 -9.02 7.53
CA GLY A 68 1.28 -8.92 8.98
C GLY A 68 0.19 -8.00 9.47
N MET A 69 -0.48 -7.25 8.58
CA MET A 69 -1.66 -6.48 8.99
C MET A 69 -2.79 -7.41 9.41
N LYS A 70 -3.63 -6.93 10.31
CA LYS A 70 -4.83 -7.65 10.72
C LYS A 70 -6.05 -6.88 10.27
N VAL A 71 -7.13 -7.60 10.00
CA VAL A 71 -8.40 -6.97 9.61
C VAL A 71 -8.81 -5.96 10.67
N GLY A 72 -9.21 -4.79 10.23
CA GLY A 72 -9.51 -3.66 11.09
C GLY A 72 -8.32 -2.74 11.31
N GLY A 73 -7.13 -3.13 10.86
CA GLY A 73 -5.93 -2.33 11.00
C GLY A 73 -5.75 -1.32 9.88
N LYS A 74 -4.94 -0.33 10.15
CA LYS A 74 -4.58 0.71 9.19
C LYS A 74 -3.10 1.00 9.33
N ARG A 75 -2.37 0.94 8.21
CA ARG A 75 -0.93 1.20 8.16
C ARG A 75 -0.60 2.33 7.22
N LYS A 76 0.41 3.10 7.61
CA LYS A 76 1.04 4.06 6.72
C LYS A 76 2.34 3.47 6.21
N LEU A 77 2.49 3.45 4.89
CA LEU A 77 3.68 2.92 4.23
C LEU A 77 4.38 4.07 3.52
N THR A 78 5.65 4.26 3.82
CA THR A 78 6.51 5.18 3.06
C THR A 78 7.42 4.31 2.21
N ILE A 79 7.23 4.36 0.90
CA ILE A 79 7.80 3.40 -0.03
C ILE A 79 8.86 4.11 -0.87
N PRO A 80 10.12 3.65 -0.80
CA PRO A 80 11.18 4.25 -1.62
C PRO A 80 10.98 3.88 -3.09
N PRO A 81 11.57 4.65 -4.02
CA PRO A 81 11.39 4.38 -5.45
C PRO A 81 11.69 2.95 -5.86
N ILE A 82 12.72 2.34 -5.29
CA ILE A 82 13.14 0.98 -5.65
C ILE A 82 12.07 -0.07 -5.32
N MET A 83 11.19 0.23 -4.37
CA MET A 83 10.09 -0.67 -3.99
C MET A 83 8.75 -0.17 -4.53
N GLY A 84 8.74 0.89 -5.31
CA GLY A 84 7.58 1.43 -5.99
C GLY A 84 7.76 1.35 -7.48
N TYR A 85 7.67 2.49 -8.16
CA TYR A 85 7.76 2.54 -9.62
C TYR A 85 9.15 2.88 -10.13
N GLY A 86 10.12 3.05 -9.25
CA GLY A 86 11.51 3.25 -9.63
C GLY A 86 11.69 4.50 -10.47
N ASN A 87 12.45 4.38 -11.55
CA ASN A 87 12.73 5.51 -12.43
C ASN A 87 11.71 5.66 -13.57
N ARG A 88 10.58 4.97 -13.48
CA ARG A 88 9.51 5.11 -14.47
C ARG A 88 8.72 6.37 -14.19
N ASP A 89 8.37 7.07 -15.27
CA ASP A 89 7.43 8.19 -15.19
C ASP A 89 6.03 7.64 -15.45
N MET A 90 5.17 7.72 -14.45
CA MET A 90 3.82 7.18 -14.51
C MET A 90 2.78 8.31 -14.62
N HIS A 91 3.12 9.41 -15.26
CA HIS A 91 2.31 10.62 -15.39
C HIS A 91 2.12 11.31 -14.05
N VAL A 92 1.11 10.89 -13.27
CA VAL A 92 0.85 11.52 -11.98
C VAL A 92 1.93 11.20 -10.96
N ILE A 93 2.71 10.13 -11.17
CA ILE A 93 3.82 9.76 -10.31
C ILE A 93 5.11 9.99 -11.09
N PRO A 94 5.92 10.99 -10.67
CA PRO A 94 7.18 11.26 -11.38
C PRO A 94 8.20 10.13 -11.18
N ALA A 95 9.21 10.12 -12.03
CA ALA A 95 10.31 9.19 -11.87
C ALA A 95 10.99 9.38 -10.52
N ASN A 96 11.45 8.30 -9.93
CA ASN A 96 12.17 8.28 -8.65
C ASN A 96 11.38 8.88 -7.49
N ALA A 97 10.05 8.71 -7.51
CA ALA A 97 9.19 9.23 -6.46
C ALA A 97 9.15 8.29 -5.26
N THR A 98 9.20 8.87 -4.07
CA THR A 98 8.85 8.18 -2.82
C THR A 98 7.35 8.30 -2.65
N LEU A 99 6.69 7.18 -2.36
CA LEU A 99 5.24 7.11 -2.27
C LEU A 99 4.82 6.95 -0.82
N VAL A 100 3.71 7.58 -0.45
CA VAL A 100 3.13 7.44 0.88
C VAL A 100 1.73 6.88 0.71
N PHE A 101 1.46 5.73 1.32
CA PHE A 101 0.13 5.12 1.29
C PHE A 101 -0.41 4.96 2.70
N GLU A 102 -1.73 5.14 2.84
CA GLU A 102 -2.46 4.63 3.99
C GLU A 102 -3.31 3.47 3.49
N VAL A 103 -3.16 2.31 4.12
CA VAL A 103 -3.83 1.08 3.72
C VAL A 103 -4.64 0.56 4.89
N GLU A 104 -5.91 0.28 4.64
CA GLU A 104 -6.81 -0.30 5.63
C GLU A 104 -7.18 -1.70 5.17
N LEU A 105 -6.96 -2.71 6.02
CA LEU A 105 -7.26 -4.10 5.67
C LEU A 105 -8.69 -4.42 6.05
N LEU A 106 -9.48 -4.83 5.06
CA LEU A 106 -10.91 -5.08 5.23
C LEU A 106 -11.25 -6.57 5.33
N VAL A 107 -10.60 -7.39 4.49
CA VAL A 107 -10.93 -8.81 4.38
C VAL A 107 -9.68 -9.62 4.14
N VAL A 108 -9.58 -10.77 4.78
CA VAL A 108 -8.60 -11.82 4.46
C VAL A 108 -9.41 -13.07 4.13
N GLU A 109 -9.22 -13.58 2.90
CA GLU A 109 -9.93 -14.78 2.47
C GLU A 109 -9.19 -16.04 2.80
#